data_ea5b2e22424cdf365862ada5864dbb40
#
_entry.id   ea5b2e22424cdf365862ada5864dbb40
#
_cell.length_a   1.000
_cell.length_b   1.000
_cell.length_c   1.000
_cell.angle_alpha   90.00
_cell.angle_beta   90.00
_cell.angle_gamma   90.00
#
_symmetry.space_group_name_H-M   'P 1'
#
loop_
_entity.id
_entity.type
_entity.pdbx_description
1 polymer ?
#
loop_
_entity_poly.entity_id
_entity_poly.type
_entity_poly.pdbx_seq_one_letter_code
_entity_poly.pdbx_strand_id
1 'polypeptide(L)'
;MRQEVAIPSTIMTLLNKSGELWVANGHNQHRCIPKGMRIGYAEFVNPTCVNTLSGPLSHEDVTEERASFIDYTLMLAPTLNEEQQTKLSDLLKKFPDAFEESHKDNRRRINVKHKIETGDHSPISQRPYRISPAERRIIHDEVEKMLRKEIIQPSKSPWSSPVVLVKKKDGNWRFCVDYRRLNKITKRDVYPLPRIDDTLDCLSKAQYFSSMDLYTGYWQIEVDESDREKTAFVTSEGLYEFKVMPFGLCNAPATFERAMDNLLRHLKWQMCLCYLDDIVVFSQTFPEHLERLCCVLRCIQEAGLILNPKKCLFGAKEIKILGHLVSGEGIKPDPDKIKAVQDFPTPKNL
;
A
#
# COMPACT_ATOMS: atom_id res chain seq x y z
N MET A 1 29.85 -18.03 22.85
CA MET A 1 28.71 -18.88 22.51
C MET A 1 27.44 -18.16 22.92
N ARG A 2 26.62 -17.70 21.98
CA ARG A 2 25.30 -17.14 22.30
C ARG A 2 24.37 -18.28 22.69
N GLN A 3 23.82 -18.21 23.90
CA GLN A 3 22.83 -19.16 24.37
C GLN A 3 21.48 -18.77 23.75
N GLU A 4 21.02 -19.50 22.75
CA GLU A 4 19.71 -19.28 22.13
C GLU A 4 18.65 -20.00 22.98
N VAL A 5 17.92 -19.22 23.75
CA VAL A 5 16.72 -19.65 24.47
C VAL A 5 15.54 -18.90 23.85
N ALA A 6 14.51 -19.60 23.42
CA ALA A 6 13.34 -18.99 22.84
C ALA A 6 12.39 -18.50 23.95
N ILE A 7 12.04 -17.24 23.89
CA ILE A 7 11.03 -16.61 24.74
C ILE A 7 9.86 -16.25 23.84
N PRO A 8 8.67 -16.81 24.03
CA PRO A 8 7.51 -16.43 23.27
C PRO A 8 7.11 -14.99 23.62
N SER A 9 6.64 -14.24 22.65
CA SER A 9 6.02 -12.92 22.92
C SER A 9 4.80 -13.13 23.80
N THR A 10 4.79 -12.57 24.99
CA THR A 10 3.71 -12.75 25.97
C THR A 10 3.42 -11.45 26.70
N ILE A 11 2.18 -11.30 27.13
CA ILE A 11 1.76 -10.21 28.01
C ILE A 11 1.70 -10.77 29.43
N MET A 12 2.32 -10.06 30.38
CA MET A 12 2.34 -10.48 31.79
C MET A 12 2.01 -9.31 32.71
N THR A 13 1.42 -9.62 33.84
CA THR A 13 1.23 -8.64 34.92
C THR A 13 2.43 -8.69 35.86
N LEU A 14 3.06 -7.56 36.09
CA LEU A 14 4.15 -7.44 37.05
C LEU A 14 3.61 -7.01 38.42
N LEU A 15 3.76 -7.86 39.42
CA LEU A 15 3.49 -7.53 40.82
C LEU A 15 4.82 -7.13 41.50
N ASN A 16 4.90 -5.95 42.03
CA ASN A 16 6.13 -5.41 42.67
C ASN A 16 7.39 -5.50 41.80
N LYS A 17 7.24 -5.19 40.51
CA LYS A 17 8.33 -5.25 39.50
C LYS A 17 8.89 -6.66 39.24
N SER A 18 8.17 -7.71 39.60
CA SER A 18 8.51 -9.10 39.34
C SER A 18 7.33 -9.86 38.73
N GLY A 19 7.62 -10.85 37.91
CA GLY A 19 6.64 -11.71 37.27
C GLY A 19 7.27 -13.00 36.80
N GLU A 20 6.47 -14.05 36.56
CA GLU A 20 6.91 -15.33 36.06
C GLU A 20 6.85 -15.35 34.53
N LEU A 21 7.94 -15.78 33.90
CA LEU A 21 8.05 -15.88 32.45
C LEU A 21 8.35 -17.32 32.06
N TRP A 22 7.53 -17.87 31.16
CA TRP A 22 7.78 -19.18 30.59
C TRP A 22 8.84 -19.09 29.49
N VAL A 23 9.85 -19.98 29.59
CA VAL A 23 10.97 -20.00 28.63
C VAL A 23 11.03 -21.41 28.03
N ALA A 24 11.02 -21.49 26.69
CA ALA A 24 11.13 -22.73 25.96
C ALA A 24 12.59 -23.03 25.64
N ASN A 25 13.04 -24.24 26.01
CA ASN A 25 14.33 -24.78 25.61
C ASN A 25 14.14 -25.73 24.43
N GLY A 26 14.46 -25.29 23.23
CA GLY A 26 14.37 -26.07 22.00
C GLY A 26 15.47 -27.14 21.81
N HIS A 27 16.35 -27.32 22.79
CA HIS A 27 17.46 -28.28 22.71
C HIS A 27 17.28 -29.43 23.67
N ASN A 28 17.77 -30.61 23.30
CA ASN A 28 17.71 -31.84 24.14
C ASN A 28 18.69 -31.83 25.34
N GLN A 29 19.36 -30.74 25.66
CA GLN A 29 20.30 -30.63 26.78
C GLN A 29 19.80 -29.58 27.78
N HIS A 30 19.96 -29.86 29.07
CA HIS A 30 19.66 -28.93 30.16
C HIS A 30 20.48 -27.64 30.02
N ARG A 31 19.83 -26.49 30.11
CA ARG A 31 20.49 -25.20 30.13
C ARG A 31 20.12 -24.40 31.37
N CYS A 32 21.12 -23.84 32.02
CA CYS A 32 20.92 -22.96 33.16
C CYS A 32 20.97 -21.51 32.72
N ILE A 33 19.96 -20.72 33.13
CA ILE A 33 19.96 -19.27 32.96
C ILE A 33 20.49 -18.64 34.25
N PRO A 34 21.66 -17.98 34.24
CA PRO A 34 22.23 -17.40 35.46
C PRO A 34 21.32 -16.28 36.01
N LYS A 35 21.26 -16.17 37.35
CA LYS A 35 20.58 -15.05 38.01
C LYS A 35 21.15 -13.72 37.54
N GLY A 36 20.29 -12.79 37.14
CA GLY A 36 20.70 -11.45 36.65
C GLY A 36 20.98 -11.37 35.15
N MET A 37 20.87 -12.48 34.41
CA MET A 37 21.02 -12.44 32.95
C MET A 37 19.84 -11.71 32.31
N ARG A 38 20.12 -10.74 31.40
CA ARG A 38 19.08 -10.08 30.61
C ARG A 38 18.59 -11.02 29.53
N ILE A 39 17.32 -11.43 29.59
CA ILE A 39 16.71 -12.38 28.67
C ILE A 39 15.78 -11.71 27.64
N GLY A 40 15.43 -10.44 27.82
CA GLY A 40 14.58 -9.69 26.89
C GLY A 40 14.31 -8.26 27.34
N TYR A 41 13.41 -7.59 26.64
CA TYR A 41 12.88 -6.28 26.97
C TYR A 41 11.38 -6.41 27.18
N ALA A 42 10.83 -5.63 28.13
CA ALA A 42 9.40 -5.52 28.37
C ALA A 42 8.99 -4.06 28.16
N GLU A 43 7.88 -3.85 27.46
CA GLU A 43 7.24 -2.54 27.28
C GLU A 43 5.92 -2.51 28.05
N PHE A 44 5.57 -1.33 28.57
CA PHE A 44 4.27 -1.16 29.21
C PHE A 44 3.16 -1.15 28.17
N VAL A 45 2.19 -2.06 28.35
CA VAL A 45 0.97 -2.09 27.54
C VAL A 45 -0.16 -1.52 28.37
N ASN A 46 -0.92 -0.58 27.79
CA ASN A 46 -2.08 -0.02 28.46
C ASN A 46 -3.13 -1.12 28.71
N PRO A 47 -3.60 -1.31 29.96
CA PRO A 47 -4.56 -2.37 30.30
C PRO A 47 -5.86 -2.34 29.49
N THR A 48 -6.25 -1.17 28.97
CA THR A 48 -7.42 -1.01 28.10
C THR A 48 -7.24 -1.60 26.70
N CYS A 49 -6.00 -1.96 26.31
CA CYS A 49 -5.67 -2.59 25.02
C CYS A 49 -5.55 -4.12 25.13
N VAL A 50 -5.83 -4.70 26.30
CA VAL A 50 -5.70 -6.14 26.53
C VAL A 50 -7.08 -6.77 26.70
N ASN A 51 -7.56 -7.50 25.69
CA ASN A 51 -8.76 -8.31 25.82
C ASN A 51 -8.39 -9.64 26.49
N THR A 52 -8.85 -9.84 27.72
CA THR A 52 -8.68 -11.11 28.46
C THR A 52 -9.73 -12.12 27.97
N LEU A 53 -9.25 -13.22 27.40
CA LEU A 53 -10.06 -14.41 27.13
C LEU A 53 -10.18 -15.21 28.43
N SER A 54 -11.27 -15.06 29.16
CA SER A 54 -11.61 -15.91 30.30
C SER A 54 -12.82 -16.77 29.95
N GLY A 55 -12.58 -18.02 29.55
CA GLY A 55 -13.61 -19.04 29.35
C GLY A 55 -12.99 -20.38 28.95
N PRO A 56 -13.58 -21.56 29.32
CA PRO A 56 -13.06 -22.85 28.93
C PRO A 56 -13.20 -23.08 27.43
N LEU A 57 -12.11 -23.53 26.79
CA LEU A 57 -12.06 -23.89 25.37
C LEU A 57 -13.02 -25.06 25.06
N SER A 58 -14.15 -24.77 24.45
CA SER A 58 -14.89 -25.76 23.67
C SER A 58 -14.37 -25.69 22.23
N HIS A 59 -14.00 -26.87 21.70
CA HIS A 59 -13.62 -27.05 20.30
C HIS A 59 -14.87 -26.92 19.42
N GLU A 60 -15.24 -25.72 19.06
CA GLU A 60 -16.17 -25.44 17.95
C GLU A 60 -15.88 -24.03 17.46
N ASP A 61 -15.50 -23.95 16.18
CA ASP A 61 -15.51 -22.78 15.30
C ASP A 61 -15.01 -21.44 15.86
N VAL A 62 -13.70 -21.23 15.82
CA VAL A 62 -13.13 -19.87 15.88
C VAL A 62 -12.87 -19.38 14.47
N THR A 63 -13.91 -18.99 13.79
CA THR A 63 -13.86 -17.94 12.77
C THR A 63 -13.94 -16.60 13.50
N GLU A 64 -12.88 -16.22 14.21
CA GLU A 64 -12.78 -14.85 14.70
C GLU A 64 -12.47 -13.90 13.54
N GLU A 65 -13.53 -13.22 13.08
CA GLU A 65 -13.43 -11.93 12.42
C GLU A 65 -12.69 -10.96 13.35
N ARG A 66 -11.38 -10.81 13.15
CA ARG A 66 -10.67 -9.64 13.64
C ARG A 66 -11.08 -8.47 12.76
N ALA A 67 -12.20 -7.85 13.08
CA ALA A 67 -12.47 -6.49 12.61
C ALA A 67 -11.31 -5.62 13.11
N SER A 68 -10.40 -5.26 12.22
CA SER A 68 -9.35 -4.32 12.52
C SER A 68 -10.04 -2.98 12.80
N PHE A 69 -10.02 -2.53 14.05
CA PHE A 69 -10.64 -1.27 14.43
C PHE A 69 -9.85 -0.14 13.78
N ILE A 70 -10.38 0.40 12.69
CA ILE A 70 -9.77 1.54 12.00
C ILE A 70 -10.07 2.80 12.82
N ASP A 71 -9.01 3.43 13.30
CA ASP A 71 -9.13 4.75 13.91
C ASP A 71 -9.19 5.83 12.83
N TYR A 72 -10.40 6.20 12.44
CA TYR A 72 -10.63 7.23 11.42
C TYR A 72 -10.10 8.61 11.82
N THR A 73 -9.87 8.86 13.12
CA THR A 73 -9.37 10.17 13.59
C THR A 73 -7.95 10.45 13.14
N LEU A 74 -7.14 9.40 12.95
CA LEU A 74 -5.76 9.51 12.47
C LEU A 74 -5.63 10.02 11.02
N MET A 75 -6.72 9.93 10.25
CA MET A 75 -6.78 10.40 8.87
C MET A 75 -7.31 11.84 8.74
N LEU A 76 -7.78 12.45 9.82
CA LEU A 76 -8.35 13.79 9.80
C LEU A 76 -7.27 14.87 9.88
N ALA A 77 -7.47 15.96 9.14
CA ALA A 77 -6.56 17.09 9.23
C ALA A 77 -6.64 17.76 10.62
N PRO A 78 -5.50 18.07 11.25
CA PRO A 78 -5.46 18.67 12.58
C PRO A 78 -6.01 20.10 12.63
N THR A 79 -6.23 20.73 11.48
CA THR A 79 -6.77 22.09 11.35
C THR A 79 -8.29 22.16 11.45
N LEU A 80 -8.97 21.02 11.53
CA LEU A 80 -10.43 20.95 11.67
C LEU A 80 -10.85 21.23 13.11
N ASN A 81 -11.98 21.93 13.30
CA ASN A 81 -12.60 22.05 14.62
C ASN A 81 -13.31 20.75 15.01
N GLU A 82 -13.69 20.63 16.32
CA GLU A 82 -14.29 19.41 16.86
C GLU A 82 -15.59 18.99 16.14
N GLU A 83 -16.45 19.94 15.76
CA GLU A 83 -17.67 19.67 15.01
C GLU A 83 -17.37 19.10 13.62
N GLN A 84 -16.38 19.67 12.93
CA GLN A 84 -15.94 19.22 11.62
C GLN A 84 -15.31 17.82 11.69
N GLN A 85 -14.47 17.57 12.70
CA GLN A 85 -13.88 16.26 12.94
C GLN A 85 -14.94 15.19 13.18
N THR A 86 -15.94 15.48 14.01
CA THR A 86 -17.06 14.56 14.27
C THR A 86 -17.82 14.23 12.99
N LYS A 87 -18.26 15.25 12.24
CA LYS A 87 -19.01 15.06 11.00
C LYS A 87 -18.22 14.25 9.97
N LEU A 88 -16.94 14.51 9.83
CA LEU A 88 -16.08 13.83 8.87
C LEU A 88 -15.80 12.39 9.31
N SER A 89 -15.52 12.15 10.59
CA SER A 89 -15.38 10.80 11.16
C SER A 89 -16.64 9.96 10.95
N ASP A 90 -17.81 10.54 11.21
CA ASP A 90 -19.09 9.84 11.02
C ASP A 90 -19.40 9.57 9.54
N LEU A 91 -18.92 10.41 8.63
CA LEU A 91 -18.99 10.13 7.21
C LEU A 91 -18.10 8.94 6.85
N LEU A 92 -16.83 8.92 7.29
CA LEU A 92 -15.88 7.83 6.96
C LEU A 92 -16.35 6.48 7.49
N LYS A 93 -16.93 6.44 8.69
CA LYS A 93 -17.53 5.23 9.29
C LYS A 93 -18.64 4.60 8.46
N LYS A 94 -19.27 5.33 7.53
CA LYS A 94 -20.28 4.79 6.62
C LYS A 94 -19.68 3.99 5.46
N PHE A 95 -18.38 4.05 5.26
CA PHE A 95 -17.66 3.40 4.17
C PHE A 95 -16.54 2.48 4.66
N PRO A 96 -16.81 1.52 5.57
CA PRO A 96 -15.77 0.66 6.13
C PRO A 96 -15.10 -0.18 5.04
N ASP A 97 -15.85 -0.68 4.06
CA ASP A 97 -15.36 -1.52 2.98
C ASP A 97 -14.37 -0.78 2.05
N ALA A 98 -14.35 0.55 2.08
CA ALA A 98 -13.35 1.33 1.34
C ALA A 98 -11.97 1.31 2.01
N PHE A 99 -11.85 0.87 3.27
CA PHE A 99 -10.62 0.91 4.05
C PHE A 99 -10.16 -0.47 4.53
N GLU A 100 -11.03 -1.46 4.51
CA GLU A 100 -10.75 -2.81 4.97
C GLU A 100 -10.69 -3.81 3.82
N GLU A 101 -9.76 -4.74 3.93
CA GLU A 101 -9.72 -5.93 3.09
C GLU A 101 -10.79 -6.94 3.55
N SER A 102 -12.09 -6.54 3.52
CA SER A 102 -13.19 -7.43 3.85
C SER A 102 -13.33 -8.56 2.81
N HIS A 103 -13.72 -9.76 3.28
CA HIS A 103 -13.79 -11.03 2.57
C HIS A 103 -14.07 -10.97 1.05
N LYS A 104 -13.27 -11.72 0.30
CA LYS A 104 -13.04 -11.72 -1.15
C LYS A 104 -14.26 -11.98 -2.05
N ASP A 105 -15.42 -12.37 -1.53
CA ASP A 105 -16.46 -13.03 -2.36
C ASP A 105 -17.51 -12.12 -2.99
N ASN A 106 -17.64 -10.84 -2.61
CA ASN A 106 -18.71 -9.97 -3.11
C ASN A 106 -18.25 -8.63 -3.73
N ARG A 107 -16.97 -8.44 -4.00
CA ARG A 107 -16.50 -7.16 -4.58
C ARG A 107 -16.83 -7.12 -6.07
N ARG A 108 -17.57 -6.11 -6.51
CA ARG A 108 -17.60 -5.71 -7.91
C ARG A 108 -16.20 -5.20 -8.23
N ARG A 109 -15.39 -6.05 -8.85
CA ARG A 109 -14.05 -5.66 -9.32
C ARG A 109 -14.19 -4.68 -10.47
N ILE A 110 -13.24 -3.76 -10.56
CA ILE A 110 -13.10 -2.89 -11.73
C ILE A 110 -13.13 -3.79 -12.97
N ASN A 111 -14.06 -3.55 -13.89
CA ASN A 111 -14.22 -4.34 -15.11
C ASN A 111 -13.15 -3.95 -16.18
N VAL A 112 -11.91 -3.76 -15.74
CA VAL A 112 -10.76 -3.46 -16.58
C VAL A 112 -9.68 -4.47 -16.24
N LYS A 113 -9.19 -5.20 -17.25
CA LYS A 113 -8.03 -6.08 -17.12
C LYS A 113 -6.85 -5.49 -17.86
N HIS A 114 -5.67 -5.61 -17.26
CA HIS A 114 -4.44 -5.18 -17.91
C HIS A 114 -4.02 -6.15 -18.99
N LYS A 115 -3.76 -5.63 -20.20
CA LYS A 115 -3.30 -6.40 -21.36
C LYS A 115 -1.87 -6.04 -21.73
N ILE A 116 -1.12 -7.06 -22.21
CA ILE A 116 0.27 -6.92 -22.63
C ILE A 116 0.38 -7.37 -24.09
N GLU A 117 0.21 -6.43 -25.01
CA GLU A 117 0.28 -6.71 -26.43
C GLU A 117 1.74 -6.74 -26.91
N THR A 118 2.24 -7.91 -27.23
CA THR A 118 3.63 -8.13 -27.74
C THR A 118 3.66 -8.53 -29.22
N GLY A 119 2.50 -8.59 -29.91
CA GLY A 119 2.41 -9.14 -31.26
C GLY A 119 2.95 -10.56 -31.31
N ASP A 120 3.53 -10.95 -32.45
CA ASP A 120 4.09 -12.27 -32.70
C ASP A 120 5.53 -12.45 -32.19
N HIS A 121 5.95 -11.61 -31.24
CA HIS A 121 7.31 -11.68 -30.71
C HIS A 121 7.51 -12.94 -29.87
N SER A 122 8.62 -13.65 -30.12
CA SER A 122 9.00 -14.82 -29.32
C SER A 122 9.18 -14.47 -27.85
N PRO A 123 8.85 -15.39 -26.93
CA PRO A 123 9.01 -15.19 -25.50
C PRO A 123 10.43 -14.76 -25.11
N ILE A 124 10.51 -13.76 -24.22
CA ILE A 124 11.77 -13.29 -23.65
C ILE A 124 12.05 -14.08 -22.39
N SER A 125 13.12 -14.85 -22.37
CA SER A 125 13.61 -15.56 -21.21
C SER A 125 14.91 -14.95 -20.72
N GLN A 126 14.94 -14.51 -19.45
CA GLN A 126 16.10 -13.94 -18.77
C GLN A 126 16.46 -14.79 -17.56
N ARG A 127 17.77 -14.91 -17.30
CA ARG A 127 18.25 -15.58 -16.09
C ARG A 127 18.13 -14.64 -14.87
N PRO A 128 17.95 -15.19 -13.65
CA PRO A 128 17.95 -14.36 -12.44
C PRO A 128 19.33 -13.67 -12.28
N TYR A 129 19.30 -12.48 -11.69
CA TYR A 129 20.53 -11.80 -11.33
C TYR A 129 21.23 -12.51 -10.16
N ARG A 130 22.55 -12.34 -10.08
CA ARG A 130 23.31 -12.81 -8.92
C ARG A 130 22.95 -11.92 -7.73
N ILE A 131 22.54 -12.54 -6.64
CA ILE A 131 22.10 -11.88 -5.39
C ILE A 131 22.88 -12.47 -4.21
N SER A 132 23.02 -11.68 -3.15
CA SER A 132 23.60 -12.13 -1.88
C SER A 132 22.64 -13.07 -1.13
N PRO A 133 23.15 -13.89 -0.18
CA PRO A 133 22.28 -14.72 0.67
C PRO A 133 21.24 -13.92 1.48
N ALA A 134 21.56 -12.68 1.87
CA ALA A 134 20.64 -11.81 2.57
C ALA A 134 19.48 -11.34 1.66
N GLU A 135 19.79 -10.91 0.44
CA GLU A 135 18.79 -10.52 -0.56
C GLU A 135 17.90 -11.69 -0.96
N ARG A 136 18.45 -12.91 -1.03
CA ARG A 136 17.68 -14.12 -1.32
C ARG A 136 16.56 -14.34 -0.29
N ARG A 137 16.86 -14.18 1.02
CA ARG A 137 15.86 -14.29 2.09
C ARG A 137 14.76 -13.25 1.92
N ILE A 138 15.11 -12.01 1.60
CA ILE A 138 14.14 -10.94 1.38
C ILE A 138 13.22 -11.25 0.20
N ILE A 139 13.78 -11.77 -0.90
CA ILE A 139 13.00 -12.19 -2.07
C ILE A 139 12.07 -13.34 -1.70
N HIS A 140 12.56 -14.34 -0.97
CA HIS A 140 11.77 -15.46 -0.48
C HIS A 140 10.57 -14.99 0.35
N ASP A 141 10.82 -14.15 1.35
CA ASP A 141 9.77 -13.63 2.25
C ASP A 141 8.71 -12.83 1.49
N GLU A 142 9.13 -12.03 0.49
CA GLU A 142 8.19 -11.26 -0.34
C GLU A 142 7.37 -12.16 -1.28
N VAL A 143 8.00 -13.18 -1.90
CA VAL A 143 7.30 -14.18 -2.73
C VAL A 143 6.26 -14.94 -1.90
N GLU A 144 6.61 -15.41 -0.70
CA GLU A 144 5.69 -16.09 0.20
C GLU A 144 4.50 -15.21 0.61
N LYS A 145 4.74 -13.92 0.86
CA LYS A 145 3.66 -12.95 1.14
C LYS A 145 2.73 -12.78 -0.06
N MET A 146 3.29 -12.65 -1.26
CA MET A 146 2.50 -12.48 -2.48
C MET A 146 1.72 -13.74 -2.84
N LEU A 147 2.26 -14.94 -2.61
CA LEU A 147 1.54 -16.21 -2.79
C LEU A 147 0.36 -16.32 -1.83
N ARG A 148 0.57 -16.05 -0.52
CA ARG A 148 -0.51 -16.08 0.49
C ARG A 148 -1.64 -15.07 0.18
N LYS A 149 -1.30 -13.94 -0.41
CA LYS A 149 -2.27 -12.92 -0.84
C LYS A 149 -2.86 -13.20 -2.23
N GLU A 150 -2.51 -14.30 -2.86
CA GLU A 150 -2.92 -14.65 -4.23
C GLU A 150 -2.62 -13.58 -5.29
N ILE A 151 -1.60 -12.76 -5.07
CA ILE A 151 -1.13 -11.74 -5.99
C ILE A 151 -0.38 -12.39 -7.16
N ILE A 152 0.36 -13.46 -6.86
CA ILE A 152 1.12 -14.27 -7.81
C ILE A 152 0.72 -15.74 -7.72
N GLN A 153 1.13 -16.49 -8.72
CA GLN A 153 1.01 -17.95 -8.75
C GLN A 153 2.27 -18.59 -9.35
N PRO A 154 2.56 -19.88 -9.05
CA PRO A 154 3.61 -20.62 -9.74
C PRO A 154 3.35 -20.65 -11.25
N SER A 155 4.42 -20.56 -12.06
CA SER A 155 4.32 -20.47 -13.50
C SER A 155 5.10 -21.55 -14.22
N LYS A 156 4.66 -21.89 -15.44
CA LYS A 156 5.38 -22.69 -16.44
C LYS A 156 5.63 -21.89 -17.70
N SER A 157 5.55 -20.57 -17.61
CA SER A 157 5.66 -19.65 -18.73
C SER A 157 7.01 -19.79 -19.46
N PRO A 158 7.04 -19.65 -20.79
CA PRO A 158 8.27 -19.49 -21.55
C PRO A 158 8.90 -18.09 -21.36
N TRP A 159 8.17 -17.15 -20.77
CA TRP A 159 8.65 -15.81 -20.43
C TRP A 159 9.31 -15.82 -19.06
N SER A 160 10.37 -15.02 -18.88
CA SER A 160 10.92 -14.76 -17.56
C SER A 160 11.64 -13.44 -17.49
N SER A 161 11.39 -12.67 -16.44
CA SER A 161 12.08 -11.41 -16.10
C SER A 161 12.79 -11.56 -14.75
N PRO A 162 13.97 -10.97 -14.56
CA PRO A 162 14.69 -11.08 -13.30
C PRO A 162 14.13 -10.13 -12.23
N VAL A 163 14.34 -10.49 -10.96
CA VAL A 163 13.98 -9.67 -9.80
C VAL A 163 15.16 -8.76 -9.43
N VAL A 164 14.83 -7.54 -9.02
CA VAL A 164 15.73 -6.52 -8.49
C VAL A 164 15.21 -5.98 -7.17
N LEU A 165 16.04 -5.97 -6.15
CA LEU A 165 15.74 -5.31 -4.88
C LEU A 165 16.27 -3.87 -4.91
N VAL A 166 15.39 -2.91 -4.62
CA VAL A 166 15.73 -1.49 -4.54
C VAL A 166 15.56 -1.00 -3.11
N LYS A 167 16.58 -0.39 -2.54
CA LYS A 167 16.51 0.17 -1.20
C LYS A 167 15.73 1.48 -1.20
N LYS A 168 14.69 1.58 -0.37
CA LYS A 168 13.91 2.80 -0.18
C LYS A 168 14.65 3.78 0.73
N LYS A 169 14.19 5.04 0.76
CA LYS A 169 14.74 6.08 1.66
C LYS A 169 14.57 5.75 3.15
N ASP A 170 13.52 5.02 3.50
CA ASP A 170 13.20 4.54 4.84
C ASP A 170 14.02 3.31 5.28
N GLY A 171 14.97 2.85 4.43
CA GLY A 171 15.79 1.68 4.69
C GLY A 171 15.16 0.34 4.31
N ASN A 172 13.87 0.29 4.03
CA ASN A 172 13.17 -0.91 3.60
C ASN A 172 13.51 -1.29 2.15
N TRP A 173 13.27 -2.54 1.79
CA TRP A 173 13.46 -3.03 0.44
C TRP A 173 12.18 -2.93 -0.38
N ARG A 174 12.32 -2.62 -1.67
CA ARG A 174 11.25 -2.73 -2.66
C ARG A 174 11.57 -3.89 -3.59
N PHE A 175 10.67 -4.86 -3.65
CA PHE A 175 10.70 -5.93 -4.64
C PHE A 175 10.26 -5.37 -6.00
N CYS A 176 11.12 -5.47 -6.99
CA CYS A 176 10.86 -5.01 -8.35
C CYS A 176 11.16 -6.13 -9.35
N VAL A 177 10.39 -6.21 -10.43
CA VAL A 177 10.70 -7.07 -11.56
C VAL A 177 11.21 -6.22 -12.72
N ASP A 178 12.29 -6.65 -13.34
CA ASP A 178 12.90 -5.92 -14.45
C ASP A 178 12.21 -6.23 -15.78
N TYR A 179 11.14 -5.53 -16.04
CA TYR A 179 10.38 -5.64 -17.29
C TYR A 179 10.94 -4.82 -18.46
N ARG A 180 12.15 -4.23 -18.36
CA ARG A 180 12.68 -3.37 -19.44
C ARG A 180 12.74 -4.04 -20.80
N ARG A 181 13.04 -5.35 -20.86
CA ARG A 181 13.03 -6.11 -22.12
C ARG A 181 11.62 -6.34 -22.64
N LEU A 182 10.69 -6.75 -21.78
CA LEU A 182 9.27 -6.89 -22.11
C LEU A 182 8.68 -5.56 -22.61
N ASN A 183 8.96 -4.47 -21.89
CA ASN A 183 8.47 -3.13 -22.23
C ASN A 183 8.96 -2.64 -23.62
N LYS A 184 10.13 -3.10 -24.10
CA LYS A 184 10.65 -2.74 -25.42
C LYS A 184 9.84 -3.31 -26.57
N ILE A 185 9.22 -4.46 -26.37
CA ILE A 185 8.42 -5.15 -27.39
C ILE A 185 6.92 -5.00 -27.18
N THR A 186 6.51 -4.45 -26.02
CA THR A 186 5.11 -4.20 -25.73
C THR A 186 4.63 -2.98 -26.52
N LYS A 187 3.54 -3.13 -27.23
CA LYS A 187 2.86 -2.01 -27.92
C LYS A 187 2.40 -0.99 -26.88
N ARG A 188 2.87 0.24 -27.03
CA ARG A 188 2.55 1.29 -26.08
C ARG A 188 1.10 1.73 -26.17
N ASP A 189 0.46 1.83 -25.04
CA ASP A 189 -0.83 2.47 -24.86
C ASP A 189 -0.62 3.98 -24.78
N VAL A 190 -1.37 4.72 -25.56
CA VAL A 190 -1.29 6.19 -25.67
C VAL A 190 -2.40 6.89 -24.90
N TYR A 191 -3.00 6.22 -23.91
CA TYR A 191 -4.03 6.84 -23.07
C TYR A 191 -3.48 8.12 -22.42
N PRO A 192 -4.17 9.26 -22.58
CA PRO A 192 -3.66 10.53 -22.09
C PRO A 192 -3.66 10.58 -20.57
N LEU A 193 -2.53 10.97 -20.00
CA LEU A 193 -2.48 11.37 -18.59
C LEU A 193 -2.91 12.85 -18.48
N PRO A 194 -3.60 13.24 -17.41
CA PRO A 194 -3.96 14.63 -17.15
C PRO A 194 -2.70 15.53 -17.14
N ARG A 195 -2.81 16.73 -17.67
CA ARG A 195 -1.72 17.71 -17.56
C ARG A 195 -1.65 18.23 -16.14
N ILE A 196 -0.43 18.36 -15.63
CA ILE A 196 -0.19 18.85 -14.26
C ILE A 196 -0.77 20.26 -14.09
N ASP A 197 -0.57 21.13 -15.08
CA ASP A 197 -1.06 22.52 -15.03
C ASP A 197 -2.60 22.57 -14.95
N ASP A 198 -3.30 21.81 -15.79
CA ASP A 198 -4.77 21.74 -15.78
C ASP A 198 -5.30 21.21 -14.44
N THR A 199 -4.57 20.23 -13.86
CA THR A 199 -4.89 19.64 -12.56
C THR A 199 -4.75 20.68 -11.43
N LEU A 200 -3.66 21.46 -11.44
CA LEU A 200 -3.41 22.51 -10.45
C LEU A 200 -4.40 23.66 -10.58
N ASP A 201 -4.70 24.10 -11.81
CA ASP A 201 -5.66 25.18 -12.06
C ASP A 201 -7.05 24.86 -11.50
N CYS A 202 -7.48 23.59 -11.60
CA CYS A 202 -8.75 23.13 -11.04
C CYS A 202 -8.83 23.27 -9.52
N LEU A 203 -7.70 23.18 -8.82
CA LEU A 203 -7.60 23.28 -7.36
C LEU A 203 -7.52 24.72 -6.84
N SER A 204 -7.27 25.71 -7.70
CA SER A 204 -6.87 27.08 -7.33
C SER A 204 -7.88 27.85 -6.46
N LYS A 205 -9.15 27.45 -6.45
CA LYS A 205 -10.22 28.12 -5.67
C LYS A 205 -10.71 27.31 -4.47
N ALA A 206 -10.14 26.16 -4.24
CA ALA A 206 -10.56 25.28 -3.18
C ALA A 206 -9.98 25.70 -1.81
N GLN A 207 -10.76 25.44 -0.75
CA GLN A 207 -10.41 25.74 0.63
C GLN A 207 -10.26 24.47 1.48
N TYR A 208 -10.85 23.38 1.01
CA TYR A 208 -10.81 22.06 1.68
C TYR A 208 -10.38 21.01 0.69
N PHE A 209 -9.50 20.14 1.16
CA PHE A 209 -8.91 19.08 0.36
C PHE A 209 -8.94 17.77 1.11
N SER A 210 -9.18 16.67 0.41
CA SER A 210 -8.92 15.32 0.92
C SER A 210 -8.09 14.56 -0.09
N SER A 211 -6.95 14.04 0.36
CA SER A 211 -6.06 13.21 -0.45
C SER A 211 -6.23 11.75 -0.04
N MET A 212 -6.41 10.87 -1.01
CA MET A 212 -6.60 9.44 -0.83
C MET A 212 -5.61 8.69 -1.72
N ASP A 213 -4.90 7.72 -1.13
CA ASP A 213 -3.98 6.80 -1.80
C ASP A 213 -4.59 5.41 -1.78
N LEU A 214 -4.58 4.71 -2.90
CA LEU A 214 -5.09 3.36 -2.98
C LEU A 214 -4.08 2.36 -2.40
N TYR A 215 -4.57 1.38 -1.62
CA TYR A 215 -3.71 0.34 -1.07
C TYR A 215 -3.14 -0.51 -2.21
N THR A 216 -1.82 -0.39 -2.46
CA THR A 216 -1.13 -1.10 -3.57
C THR A 216 -1.83 -0.94 -4.93
N GLY A 217 -2.29 0.27 -5.27
CA GLY A 217 -3.19 0.62 -6.37
C GLY A 217 -3.19 -0.30 -7.60
N TYR A 218 -2.01 -0.55 -8.22
CA TYR A 218 -1.91 -1.41 -9.39
C TYR A 218 -2.31 -2.86 -9.14
N TRP A 219 -2.11 -3.40 -7.94
CA TRP A 219 -2.51 -4.78 -7.61
C TRP A 219 -4.01 -4.96 -7.47
N GLN A 220 -4.78 -3.88 -7.50
CA GLN A 220 -6.24 -3.94 -7.49
C GLN A 220 -6.84 -4.16 -8.89
N ILE A 221 -6.01 -4.13 -9.95
CA ILE A 221 -6.40 -4.43 -11.32
C ILE A 221 -5.85 -5.81 -11.71
N GLU A 222 -6.70 -6.67 -12.26
CA GLU A 222 -6.28 -8.00 -12.73
C GLU A 222 -5.50 -7.90 -14.04
N VAL A 223 -4.53 -8.80 -14.23
CA VAL A 223 -3.94 -9.05 -15.55
C VAL A 223 -4.86 -10.00 -16.32
N ASP A 224 -5.06 -9.71 -17.60
CA ASP A 224 -5.79 -10.60 -18.51
C ASP A 224 -5.16 -12.01 -18.47
N GLU A 225 -5.98 -13.03 -18.37
CA GLU A 225 -5.50 -14.41 -18.19
C GLU A 225 -4.56 -14.86 -19.29
N SER A 226 -4.81 -14.41 -20.54
CA SER A 226 -3.96 -14.67 -21.70
C SER A 226 -2.59 -14.00 -21.63
N ASP A 227 -2.43 -12.98 -20.77
CA ASP A 227 -1.22 -12.17 -20.66
C ASP A 227 -0.44 -12.41 -19.35
N ARG A 228 -1.00 -13.20 -18.42
CA ARG A 228 -0.35 -13.48 -17.12
C ARG A 228 1.02 -14.08 -17.31
N GLU A 229 1.18 -15.01 -18.25
CA GLU A 229 2.45 -15.65 -18.57
C GLU A 229 3.56 -14.65 -18.92
N LYS A 230 3.23 -13.49 -19.54
CA LYS A 230 4.20 -12.45 -19.90
C LYS A 230 4.75 -11.71 -18.69
N THR A 231 4.02 -11.74 -17.56
CA THR A 231 4.46 -11.14 -16.29
C THR A 231 5.40 -12.02 -15.51
N ALA A 232 5.73 -13.22 -16.02
CA ALA A 232 6.51 -14.19 -15.28
C ALA A 232 7.89 -13.64 -14.86
N PHE A 233 8.26 -13.94 -13.63
CA PHE A 233 9.55 -13.58 -13.06
C PHE A 233 10.24 -14.78 -12.43
N VAL A 234 11.56 -14.80 -12.52
CA VAL A 234 12.39 -15.89 -12.06
C VAL A 234 13.17 -15.50 -10.80
N THR A 235 13.15 -16.41 -9.83
CA THR A 235 13.96 -16.34 -8.61
C THR A 235 14.90 -17.54 -8.53
N SER A 236 15.70 -17.64 -7.47
CA SER A 236 16.50 -18.84 -7.19
C SER A 236 15.66 -20.06 -6.81
N GLU A 237 14.38 -19.88 -6.48
CA GLU A 237 13.49 -20.91 -5.93
C GLU A 237 12.40 -21.36 -6.92
N GLY A 238 12.16 -20.55 -7.96
CA GLY A 238 11.13 -20.91 -8.93
C GLY A 238 10.78 -19.78 -9.89
N LEU A 239 9.81 -20.09 -10.74
CA LEU A 239 9.18 -19.18 -11.68
C LEU A 239 7.76 -18.90 -11.22
N TYR A 240 7.40 -17.63 -11.17
CA TYR A 240 6.09 -17.15 -10.73
C TYR A 240 5.55 -16.12 -11.72
N GLU A 241 4.24 -15.95 -11.77
CA GLU A 241 3.57 -14.95 -12.61
C GLU A 241 2.51 -14.20 -11.82
N PHE A 242 2.23 -12.95 -12.20
CA PHE A 242 1.25 -12.12 -11.53
C PHE A 242 -0.17 -12.40 -12.02
N LYS A 243 -1.11 -12.49 -11.07
CA LYS A 243 -2.55 -12.51 -11.33
C LYS A 243 -3.11 -11.08 -11.45
N VAL A 244 -2.43 -10.13 -10.84
CA VAL A 244 -2.77 -8.70 -10.80
C VAL A 244 -1.66 -7.87 -11.45
N MET A 245 -1.96 -6.65 -11.84
CA MET A 245 -1.05 -5.78 -12.58
C MET A 245 0.17 -5.37 -11.75
N PRO A 246 1.39 -5.85 -12.09
CA PRO A 246 2.59 -5.51 -11.33
C PRO A 246 3.12 -4.12 -11.68
N PHE A 247 3.92 -3.57 -10.75
CA PHE A 247 4.72 -2.38 -11.03
C PHE A 247 5.80 -2.67 -12.08
N GLY A 248 6.12 -1.65 -12.88
CA GLY A 248 7.22 -1.71 -13.85
C GLY A 248 6.81 -2.03 -15.29
N LEU A 249 5.55 -2.40 -15.55
CA LEU A 249 5.01 -2.52 -16.91
C LEU A 249 4.77 -1.13 -17.51
N CYS A 250 5.14 -0.94 -18.80
CA CYS A 250 5.07 0.37 -19.47
C CYS A 250 3.64 0.91 -19.61
N ASN A 251 2.65 0.02 -19.73
CA ASN A 251 1.24 0.40 -19.92
C ASN A 251 0.42 0.37 -18.61
N ALA A 252 1.03 0.02 -17.47
CA ALA A 252 0.32 0.00 -16.19
C ALA A 252 -0.27 1.38 -15.83
N PRO A 253 0.46 2.52 -15.98
CA PRO A 253 -0.10 3.83 -15.73
C PRO A 253 -1.32 4.14 -16.61
N ALA A 254 -1.26 3.82 -17.91
CA ALA A 254 -2.36 4.07 -18.85
C ALA A 254 -3.60 3.23 -18.53
N THR A 255 -3.40 1.94 -18.18
CA THR A 255 -4.50 1.06 -17.78
C THR A 255 -5.16 1.57 -16.51
N PHE A 256 -4.36 1.98 -15.53
CA PHE A 256 -4.84 2.48 -14.24
C PHE A 256 -5.63 3.79 -14.40
N GLU A 257 -5.07 4.77 -15.11
CA GLU A 257 -5.75 6.05 -15.37
C GLU A 257 -7.08 5.84 -16.09
N ARG A 258 -7.11 4.96 -17.11
CA ARG A 258 -8.36 4.60 -17.81
C ARG A 258 -9.38 3.98 -16.87
N ALA A 259 -8.95 3.12 -15.94
CA ALA A 259 -9.83 2.52 -14.95
C ALA A 259 -10.43 3.56 -14.01
N MET A 260 -9.59 4.48 -13.51
CA MET A 260 -10.02 5.57 -12.63
C MET A 260 -10.90 6.60 -13.36
N ASP A 261 -10.58 6.93 -14.61
CA ASP A 261 -11.41 7.80 -15.43
C ASP A 261 -12.80 7.23 -15.70
N ASN A 262 -12.89 5.91 -15.91
CA ASN A 262 -14.18 5.25 -16.05
C ASN A 262 -14.99 5.27 -14.75
N LEU A 263 -14.32 5.05 -13.63
CA LEU A 263 -14.94 5.03 -12.30
C LEU A 263 -15.43 6.41 -11.89
N LEU A 264 -14.60 7.43 -12.05
CA LEU A 264 -14.86 8.79 -11.57
C LEU A 264 -15.38 9.72 -12.67
N ARG A 265 -15.77 9.20 -13.84
CA ARG A 265 -16.13 9.98 -15.05
C ARG A 265 -17.06 11.16 -14.79
N HIS A 266 -18.07 10.98 -13.94
CA HIS A 266 -19.10 12.00 -13.64
C HIS A 266 -18.69 12.95 -12.52
N LEU A 267 -17.60 12.67 -11.81
CA LEU A 267 -17.12 13.43 -10.65
C LEU A 267 -15.80 14.16 -10.96
N LYS A 268 -15.00 13.62 -11.88
CA LYS A 268 -13.69 14.15 -12.26
C LYS A 268 -13.84 15.58 -12.79
N TRP A 269 -12.91 16.44 -12.40
CA TRP A 269 -12.84 17.88 -12.70
C TRP A 269 -13.87 18.77 -11.98
N GLN A 270 -14.96 18.21 -11.46
CA GLN A 270 -15.99 18.96 -10.73
C GLN A 270 -15.86 18.80 -9.21
N MET A 271 -15.63 17.58 -8.75
CA MET A 271 -15.61 17.22 -7.34
C MET A 271 -14.27 16.62 -6.90
N CYS A 272 -13.60 15.92 -7.81
CA CYS A 272 -12.34 15.26 -7.56
C CYS A 272 -11.42 15.30 -8.77
N LEU A 273 -10.15 15.04 -8.50
CA LEU A 273 -9.11 14.79 -9.48
C LEU A 273 -8.49 13.43 -9.19
N CYS A 274 -8.07 12.76 -10.25
CA CYS A 274 -7.27 11.57 -10.16
C CYS A 274 -6.03 11.75 -11.04
N TYR A 275 -4.87 11.53 -10.47
CA TYR A 275 -3.61 11.49 -11.18
C TYR A 275 -2.85 10.25 -10.75
N LEU A 276 -2.92 9.21 -11.58
CA LEU A 276 -2.43 7.88 -11.23
C LEU A 276 -3.06 7.38 -9.92
N ASP A 277 -2.23 7.07 -8.92
CA ASP A 277 -2.66 6.51 -7.63
C ASP A 277 -3.24 7.56 -6.66
N ASP A 278 -3.06 8.86 -6.94
CA ASP A 278 -3.50 9.96 -6.08
C ASP A 278 -4.90 10.45 -6.46
N ILE A 279 -5.86 10.30 -5.56
CA ILE A 279 -7.22 10.85 -5.69
C ILE A 279 -7.34 12.04 -4.75
N VAL A 280 -7.75 13.20 -5.28
CA VAL A 280 -7.97 14.40 -4.48
C VAL A 280 -9.40 14.89 -4.64
N VAL A 281 -10.11 15.00 -3.53
CA VAL A 281 -11.41 15.68 -3.45
C VAL A 281 -11.18 17.11 -2.97
N PHE A 282 -11.83 18.07 -3.60
CA PHE A 282 -11.66 19.48 -3.29
C PHE A 282 -13.00 20.24 -3.29
N SER A 283 -13.09 21.31 -2.51
CA SER A 283 -14.31 22.15 -2.41
C SER A 283 -14.00 23.54 -1.85
N GLN A 284 -14.95 24.46 -1.97
CA GLN A 284 -14.84 25.79 -1.39
C GLN A 284 -15.34 25.85 0.05
N THR A 285 -16.33 25.05 0.43
CA THR A 285 -16.93 25.02 1.77
C THR A 285 -16.86 23.63 2.37
N PHE A 286 -16.89 23.55 3.70
CA PHE A 286 -16.85 22.27 4.41
C PHE A 286 -18.12 21.41 4.18
N PRO A 287 -19.36 21.95 4.18
CA PRO A 287 -20.55 21.14 3.85
C PRO A 287 -20.47 20.51 2.46
N GLU A 288 -20.09 21.33 1.46
CA GLU A 288 -19.87 20.84 0.09
C GLU A 288 -18.78 19.74 0.04
N HIS A 289 -17.73 19.90 0.86
CA HIS A 289 -16.66 18.90 0.95
C HIS A 289 -17.16 17.54 1.41
N LEU A 290 -18.03 17.51 2.44
CA LEU A 290 -18.65 16.28 2.92
C LEU A 290 -19.51 15.60 1.84
N GLU A 291 -20.29 16.37 1.09
CA GLU A 291 -21.12 15.84 -0.01
C GLU A 291 -20.28 15.24 -1.12
N ARG A 292 -19.27 15.97 -1.59
CA ARG A 292 -18.35 15.52 -2.64
C ARG A 292 -17.58 14.27 -2.21
N LEU A 293 -17.07 14.27 -0.98
CA LEU A 293 -16.35 13.14 -0.42
C LEU A 293 -17.24 11.89 -0.30
N CYS A 294 -18.51 12.07 0.12
CA CYS A 294 -19.50 10.99 0.16
C CYS A 294 -19.71 10.36 -1.23
N CYS A 295 -19.82 11.18 -2.29
CA CYS A 295 -20.00 10.69 -3.65
C CYS A 295 -18.75 9.88 -4.12
N VAL A 296 -17.55 10.39 -3.87
CA VAL A 296 -16.30 9.73 -4.29
C VAL A 296 -16.08 8.43 -3.52
N LEU A 297 -16.26 8.43 -2.19
CA LEU A 297 -16.13 7.22 -1.36
C LEU A 297 -17.14 6.13 -1.77
N ARG A 298 -18.34 6.51 -2.14
CA ARG A 298 -19.35 5.57 -2.66
C ARG A 298 -18.88 4.91 -3.95
N CYS A 299 -18.36 5.68 -4.90
CA CYS A 299 -17.81 5.12 -6.14
C CYS A 299 -16.65 4.14 -5.86
N ILE A 300 -15.74 4.50 -4.95
CA ILE A 300 -14.61 3.66 -4.54
C ILE A 300 -15.10 2.35 -3.93
N GLN A 301 -16.06 2.41 -2.98
CA GLN A 301 -16.63 1.24 -2.34
C GLN A 301 -17.40 0.34 -3.32
N GLU A 302 -18.23 0.92 -4.20
CA GLU A 302 -18.98 0.17 -5.22
C GLU A 302 -18.07 -0.51 -6.23
N ALA A 303 -16.89 0.08 -6.54
CA ALA A 303 -15.88 -0.53 -7.37
C ALA A 303 -15.07 -1.62 -6.65
N GLY A 304 -15.22 -1.75 -5.33
CA GLY A 304 -14.45 -2.67 -4.51
C GLY A 304 -12.98 -2.29 -4.37
N LEU A 305 -12.65 -1.00 -4.55
CA LEU A 305 -11.32 -0.47 -4.32
C LEU A 305 -11.06 -0.22 -2.84
N ILE A 306 -9.80 -0.40 -2.44
CA ILE A 306 -9.36 -0.22 -1.05
C ILE A 306 -8.39 0.94 -0.97
N LEU A 307 -8.69 1.84 -0.06
CA LEU A 307 -7.82 2.96 0.33
C LEU A 307 -6.79 2.53 1.37
N ASN A 308 -5.67 3.21 1.40
CA ASN A 308 -4.65 3.03 2.43
C ASN A 308 -4.85 4.04 3.56
N PRO A 309 -5.38 3.65 4.74
CA PRO A 309 -5.67 4.58 5.83
C PRO A 309 -4.45 5.40 6.27
N LYS A 310 -3.25 4.80 6.21
CA LYS A 310 -1.99 5.45 6.64
C LYS A 310 -1.52 6.56 5.71
N LYS A 311 -2.07 6.64 4.51
CA LYS A 311 -1.69 7.63 3.50
C LYS A 311 -2.85 8.54 3.09
N CYS A 312 -4.02 8.36 3.68
CA CYS A 312 -5.17 9.25 3.46
C CYS A 312 -5.11 10.45 4.41
N LEU A 313 -5.53 11.61 3.91
CA LEU A 313 -5.69 12.83 4.70
C LEU A 313 -7.00 13.50 4.31
N PHE A 314 -7.90 13.71 5.26
CA PHE A 314 -9.23 14.23 5.02
C PHE A 314 -9.45 15.62 5.63
N GLY A 315 -10.05 16.54 4.84
CA GLY A 315 -10.47 17.85 5.28
C GLY A 315 -9.34 18.86 5.51
N ALA A 316 -8.19 18.67 4.87
CA ALA A 316 -7.06 19.57 4.98
C ALA A 316 -7.32 20.94 4.33
N LYS A 317 -6.68 21.99 4.85
CA LYS A 317 -6.65 23.34 4.23
C LYS A 317 -5.53 23.49 3.20
N GLU A 318 -4.59 22.56 3.23
CA GLU A 318 -3.41 22.54 2.38
C GLU A 318 -3.01 21.09 2.10
N ILE A 319 -2.63 20.78 0.87
CA ILE A 319 -2.14 19.45 0.46
C ILE A 319 -0.87 19.56 -0.39
N LYS A 320 -0.03 18.51 -0.28
CA LYS A 320 1.07 18.29 -1.22
C LYS A 320 0.60 17.41 -2.37
N ILE A 321 0.60 17.93 -3.59
CA ILE A 321 0.23 17.18 -4.78
C ILE A 321 1.13 17.56 -5.96
N LEU A 322 1.55 16.58 -6.75
CA LEU A 322 2.36 16.75 -7.98
C LEU A 322 3.60 17.65 -7.79
N GLY A 323 4.16 17.65 -6.58
CA GLY A 323 5.33 18.47 -6.25
C GLY A 323 5.05 19.93 -5.98
N HIS A 324 3.81 20.24 -5.66
CA HIS A 324 3.34 21.55 -5.24
C HIS A 324 2.63 21.46 -3.90
N LEU A 325 2.60 22.57 -3.20
CA LEU A 325 1.78 22.83 -2.03
C LEU A 325 0.59 23.66 -2.48
N VAL A 326 -0.62 23.10 -2.35
CA VAL A 326 -1.86 23.73 -2.80
C VAL A 326 -2.73 24.07 -1.61
N SER A 327 -3.16 25.30 -1.50
CA SER A 327 -4.01 25.84 -0.44
C SER A 327 -5.00 26.85 -0.98
N GLY A 328 -5.91 27.33 -0.13
CA GLY A 328 -6.82 28.44 -0.48
C GLY A 328 -6.13 29.76 -0.79
N GLU A 329 -4.86 29.91 -0.41
CA GLU A 329 -4.03 31.10 -0.74
C GLU A 329 -3.38 31.00 -2.13
N GLY A 330 -3.39 29.82 -2.75
CA GLY A 330 -2.79 29.55 -4.05
C GLY A 330 -1.87 28.33 -4.07
N ILE A 331 -1.05 28.28 -5.12
CA ILE A 331 -0.15 27.16 -5.41
C ILE A 331 1.28 27.63 -5.20
N LYS A 332 2.05 26.86 -4.42
CA LYS A 332 3.47 27.10 -4.15
C LYS A 332 4.27 25.83 -4.51
N PRO A 333 5.50 25.95 -4.98
CA PRO A 333 6.36 24.77 -5.16
C PRO A 333 6.61 24.06 -3.82
N ASP A 334 6.76 22.72 -3.83
CA ASP A 334 7.06 21.97 -2.61
C ASP A 334 8.43 22.39 -2.03
N PRO A 335 8.48 22.90 -0.79
CA PRO A 335 9.72 23.36 -0.16
C PRO A 335 10.82 22.30 -0.11
N ASP A 336 10.44 21.01 0.06
CA ASP A 336 11.39 19.90 0.10
C ASP A 336 12.12 19.72 -1.25
N LYS A 337 11.41 19.97 -2.37
CA LYS A 337 12.00 19.92 -3.70
C LYS A 337 12.90 21.13 -3.98
N ILE A 338 12.48 22.33 -3.55
CA ILE A 338 13.30 23.54 -3.66
C ILE A 338 14.61 23.35 -2.90
N LYS A 339 14.53 22.88 -1.67
CA LYS A 339 15.70 22.61 -0.83
C LYS A 339 16.66 21.60 -1.48
N ALA A 340 16.13 20.53 -2.07
CA ALA A 340 16.95 19.53 -2.76
C ALA A 340 17.73 20.12 -3.95
N VAL A 341 17.18 21.13 -4.64
CA VAL A 341 17.87 21.86 -5.71
C VAL A 341 18.89 22.84 -5.16
N GLN A 342 18.55 23.56 -4.08
CA GLN A 342 19.46 24.54 -3.44
C GLN A 342 20.67 23.85 -2.80
N ASP A 343 20.46 22.69 -2.17
CA ASP A 343 21.51 21.91 -1.51
C ASP A 343 22.33 21.07 -2.53
N PHE A 344 22.00 21.12 -3.83
CA PHE A 344 22.72 20.36 -4.83
C PHE A 344 24.16 20.91 -4.99
N PRO A 345 25.19 20.09 -4.78
CA PRO A 345 26.57 20.55 -4.85
C PRO A 345 26.91 21.05 -6.25
N THR A 346 27.60 22.18 -6.33
CA THR A 346 28.11 22.70 -7.62
C THR A 346 28.97 21.64 -8.31
N PRO A 347 28.75 21.33 -9.60
CA PRO A 347 29.58 20.39 -10.33
C PRO A 347 31.06 20.80 -10.24
N LYS A 348 31.91 19.86 -9.84
CA LYS A 348 33.39 20.12 -9.72
C LYS A 348 34.15 19.75 -10.99
N ASN A 349 33.52 19.03 -11.90
CA ASN A 349 34.13 18.61 -13.18
C ASN A 349 33.13 18.86 -14.31
N LEU A 350 33.66 19.18 -15.49
CA LEU A 350 32.92 19.22 -16.76
C LEU A 350 32.67 17.83 -17.29
#